data_f5e3d6f886fe363736ffa3ecb9a61ba7
#
_entry.id   f5e3d6f886fe363736ffa3ecb9a61ba7
#
_cell.length_a   1.000
_cell.length_b   1.000
_cell.length_c   1.000
_cell.angle_alpha   90.00
_cell.angle_beta   90.00
_cell.angle_gamma   90.00
#
_symmetry.space_group_name_H-M   'P 1'
#
loop_
_entity.id
_entity.type
_entity.pdbx_description
1 polymer ?
#
loop_
_entity_poly.entity_id
_entity_poly.type
_entity_poly.pdbx_seq_one_letter_code
_entity_poly.pdbx_strand_id
1 'polypeptide(L)'
;MGSTRNSCRLLLDVGGTFLKSAVADAAGQLLSGSEFSCPIRSEGSREEIEGSLAAAVARGAAFAAERGMELAGIGIAIPGPFDYAAGISRMTHKFHSICGVDLRSVLYAMPGVPADAEIRFMQDVNAALAGEIARGNAAGYGASALVSLGTGLGFALSRDGRVLCNPAGGPKVVIFNLPYRDGILEDYASKRGFLRIYGELAGHTDPALTVADLGRMAGEGDVRARETFATVGGILAAALRDLLVEHGIECLLLGGQISRSFAHMEAALRDGLHDVAGLTRIAPAEHIGEAAFYGLLAQADGVC
;
A
#
# COMPACT_ATOMS: atom_id res chain seq x y z
N MET A 1 -16.55 25.35 -22.77
CA MET A 1 -15.98 25.33 -21.40
C MET A 1 -16.95 24.60 -20.50
N GLY A 2 -16.83 23.25 -20.42
CA GLY A 2 -17.69 22.40 -19.61
C GLY A 2 -17.38 22.57 -18.13
N SER A 3 -18.39 22.62 -17.31
CA SER A 3 -18.36 22.80 -15.87
C SER A 3 -17.56 21.67 -15.20
N THR A 4 -16.31 21.92 -14.86
CA THR A 4 -15.43 21.00 -14.08
C THR A 4 -15.89 20.78 -12.63
N ARG A 5 -17.00 21.37 -12.21
CA ARG A 5 -17.47 21.35 -10.82
C ARG A 5 -18.22 20.07 -10.40
N ASN A 6 -18.57 19.20 -11.33
CA ASN A 6 -19.37 18.01 -11.04
C ASN A 6 -18.71 16.69 -11.48
N SER A 7 -17.38 16.69 -11.64
CA SER A 7 -16.64 15.47 -11.96
C SER A 7 -16.02 14.83 -10.71
N CYS A 8 -15.90 13.52 -10.75
CA CYS A 8 -15.26 12.74 -9.69
C CYS A 8 -14.29 11.70 -10.26
N ARG A 9 -13.47 11.15 -9.39
CA ARG A 9 -12.57 10.02 -9.71
C ARG A 9 -12.86 8.85 -8.78
N LEU A 10 -12.94 7.67 -9.33
CA LEU A 10 -12.97 6.43 -8.58
C LEU A 10 -11.54 5.97 -8.30
N LEU A 11 -11.24 5.64 -7.06
CA LEU A 11 -9.93 5.19 -6.59
C LEU A 11 -10.06 3.77 -6.10
N LEU A 12 -9.19 2.88 -6.58
CA LEU A 12 -9.15 1.47 -6.22
C LEU A 12 -7.79 1.14 -5.60
N ASP A 13 -7.80 0.50 -4.44
CA ASP A 13 -6.61 -0.07 -3.78
C ASP A 13 -6.75 -1.60 -3.78
N VAL A 14 -6.03 -2.26 -4.67
CA VAL A 14 -6.10 -3.70 -4.91
C VAL A 14 -5.05 -4.40 -4.05
N GLY A 15 -5.45 -4.82 -2.86
CA GLY A 15 -4.61 -5.66 -2.01
C GLY A 15 -4.70 -7.16 -2.36
N GLY A 16 -3.91 -7.99 -1.69
CA GLY A 16 -3.93 -9.45 -1.93
C GLY A 16 -5.15 -10.18 -1.38
N THR A 17 -5.91 -9.55 -0.48
CA THR A 17 -7.05 -10.17 0.24
C THR A 17 -8.31 -9.32 0.14
N PHE A 18 -8.17 -8.00 0.08
CA PHE A 18 -9.26 -7.04 -0.03
C PHE A 18 -8.95 -6.04 -1.13
N LEU A 19 -9.97 -5.68 -1.88
CA LEU A 19 -10.02 -4.51 -2.73
C LEU A 19 -10.80 -3.44 -1.98
N LYS A 20 -10.24 -2.24 -1.89
CA LYS A 20 -10.90 -1.07 -1.34
C LYS A 20 -11.13 -0.05 -2.43
N SER A 21 -12.19 0.72 -2.31
CA SER A 21 -12.45 1.84 -3.20
C SER A 21 -13.00 3.04 -2.44
N ALA A 22 -12.78 4.22 -3.02
CA ALA A 22 -13.38 5.48 -2.61
C ALA A 22 -13.60 6.37 -3.84
N VAL A 23 -14.49 7.35 -3.72
CA VAL A 23 -14.68 8.37 -4.74
C VAL A 23 -14.14 9.70 -4.22
N ALA A 24 -13.39 10.41 -5.06
CA ALA A 24 -12.93 11.77 -4.78
C ALA A 24 -13.57 12.76 -5.72
N ASP A 25 -13.82 13.97 -5.24
CA ASP A 25 -14.29 15.09 -6.05
C ASP A 25 -13.16 15.69 -6.93
N ALA A 26 -13.50 16.70 -7.72
CA ALA A 26 -12.55 17.40 -8.59
C ALA A 26 -11.44 18.13 -7.81
N ALA A 27 -11.65 18.44 -6.53
CA ALA A 27 -10.63 19.03 -5.65
C ALA A 27 -9.73 17.97 -4.99
N GLY A 28 -9.97 16.69 -5.28
CA GLY A 28 -9.23 15.56 -4.70
C GLY A 28 -9.61 15.28 -3.24
N GLN A 29 -10.81 15.67 -2.79
CA GLN A 29 -11.31 15.32 -1.47
C GLN A 29 -12.08 13.99 -1.55
N LEU A 30 -11.75 13.03 -0.67
CA LEU A 30 -12.51 11.79 -0.56
C LEU A 30 -13.92 12.11 -0.06
N LEU A 31 -14.92 11.58 -0.77
CA LEU A 31 -16.34 11.83 -0.45
C LEU A 31 -16.82 10.81 0.58
N SER A 32 -17.29 11.33 1.72
CA SER A 32 -17.80 10.50 2.81
C SER A 32 -18.96 9.61 2.35
N GLY A 33 -18.93 8.34 2.77
CA GLY A 33 -19.90 7.31 2.41
C GLY A 33 -19.67 6.71 1.01
N SER A 34 -18.56 7.07 0.34
CA SER A 34 -18.15 6.44 -0.93
C SER A 34 -17.31 5.20 -0.73
N GLU A 35 -16.80 5.00 0.50
CA GLU A 35 -15.88 3.92 0.82
C GLU A 35 -16.59 2.57 0.65
N PHE A 36 -15.93 1.67 -0.02
CA PHE A 36 -16.37 0.31 -0.23
C PHE A 36 -15.17 -0.64 -0.10
N SER A 37 -15.43 -1.81 0.43
CA SER A 37 -14.41 -2.88 0.49
C SER A 37 -15.07 -4.21 0.19
N CYS A 38 -14.43 -5.00 -0.66
CA CYS A 38 -14.83 -6.37 -0.92
C CYS A 38 -13.64 -7.31 -0.87
N PRO A 39 -13.86 -8.60 -0.58
CA PRO A 39 -12.81 -9.60 -0.73
C PRO A 39 -12.33 -9.67 -2.18
N ILE A 40 -11.03 -9.85 -2.36
CA ILE A 40 -10.42 -10.22 -3.63
C ILE A 40 -9.49 -11.41 -3.38
N ARG A 41 -9.59 -12.42 -4.23
CA ARG A 41 -8.78 -13.64 -4.09
C ARG A 41 -7.63 -13.58 -5.08
N SER A 42 -6.43 -13.21 -4.60
CA SER A 42 -5.24 -13.11 -5.46
C SER A 42 -4.87 -14.43 -6.16
N GLU A 43 -5.29 -15.58 -5.58
CA GLU A 43 -5.11 -16.92 -6.15
C GLU A 43 -6.38 -17.42 -6.88
N GLY A 44 -7.40 -16.57 -7.01
CA GLY A 44 -8.67 -16.89 -7.66
C GLY A 44 -8.57 -16.95 -9.18
N SER A 45 -9.67 -17.33 -9.82
CA SER A 45 -9.77 -17.30 -11.28
C SER A 45 -9.79 -15.85 -11.80
N ARG A 46 -9.55 -15.69 -13.09
CA ARG A 46 -9.65 -14.39 -13.76
C ARG A 46 -11.03 -13.77 -13.55
N GLU A 47 -12.09 -14.56 -13.70
CA GLU A 47 -13.48 -14.13 -13.53
C GLU A 47 -13.76 -13.66 -12.10
N GLU A 48 -13.20 -14.32 -11.08
CA GLU A 48 -13.34 -13.90 -9.68
C GLU A 48 -12.66 -12.56 -9.43
N ILE A 49 -11.46 -12.34 -9.98
CA ILE A 49 -10.71 -11.09 -9.84
C ILE A 49 -11.42 -9.95 -10.59
N GLU A 50 -11.79 -10.17 -11.86
CA GLU A 50 -12.53 -9.20 -12.65
C GLU A 50 -13.90 -8.90 -12.03
N GLY A 51 -14.56 -9.89 -11.44
CA GLY A 51 -15.81 -9.71 -10.70
C GLY A 51 -15.69 -8.80 -9.48
N SER A 52 -14.57 -8.90 -8.73
CA SER A 52 -14.30 -8.01 -7.60
C SER A 52 -14.03 -6.57 -8.08
N LEU A 53 -13.30 -6.41 -9.18
CA LEU A 53 -13.09 -5.10 -9.81
C LEU A 53 -14.40 -4.50 -10.31
N ALA A 54 -15.23 -5.29 -10.98
CA ALA A 54 -16.54 -4.86 -11.49
C ALA A 54 -17.47 -4.42 -10.36
N ALA A 55 -17.49 -5.14 -9.23
CA ALA A 55 -18.28 -4.76 -8.06
C ALA A 55 -17.86 -3.39 -7.50
N ALA A 56 -16.56 -3.12 -7.39
CA ALA A 56 -16.06 -1.83 -6.92
C ALA A 56 -16.34 -0.70 -7.92
N VAL A 57 -16.19 -0.95 -9.22
CA VAL A 57 -16.51 0.01 -10.28
C VAL A 57 -18.00 0.33 -10.27
N ALA A 58 -18.88 -0.68 -10.22
CA ALA A 58 -20.32 -0.48 -10.18
C ALA A 58 -20.75 0.32 -8.94
N ARG A 59 -20.16 0.05 -7.78
CA ARG A 59 -20.45 0.80 -6.55
C ARG A 59 -20.03 2.27 -6.65
N GLY A 60 -18.82 2.54 -7.16
CA GLY A 60 -18.33 3.90 -7.35
C GLY A 60 -19.13 4.68 -8.40
N ALA A 61 -19.46 4.04 -9.52
CA ALA A 61 -20.30 4.66 -10.56
C ALA A 61 -21.71 4.97 -10.07
N ALA A 62 -22.34 4.06 -9.32
CA ALA A 62 -23.64 4.30 -8.69
C ALA A 62 -23.59 5.47 -7.71
N PHE A 63 -22.58 5.53 -6.84
CA PHE A 63 -22.37 6.62 -5.89
C PHE A 63 -22.24 7.99 -6.61
N ALA A 64 -21.48 8.05 -7.70
CA ALA A 64 -21.34 9.23 -8.53
C ALA A 64 -22.68 9.65 -9.17
N ALA A 65 -23.39 8.69 -9.78
CA ALA A 65 -24.68 8.93 -10.45
C ALA A 65 -25.75 9.45 -9.48
N GLU A 66 -25.86 8.87 -8.27
CA GLU A 66 -26.79 9.33 -7.24
C GLU A 66 -26.58 10.80 -6.84
N ARG A 67 -25.37 11.33 -7.03
CA ARG A 67 -24.99 12.72 -6.74
C ARG A 67 -24.91 13.62 -7.97
N GLY A 68 -25.32 13.11 -9.13
CA GLY A 68 -25.25 13.83 -10.40
C GLY A 68 -23.83 14.18 -10.80
N MET A 69 -22.83 13.35 -10.43
CA MET A 69 -21.43 13.54 -10.76
C MET A 69 -21.04 12.68 -11.97
N GLU A 70 -20.12 13.19 -12.79
CA GLU A 70 -19.54 12.46 -13.91
C GLU A 70 -18.22 11.78 -13.48
N LEU A 71 -18.07 10.50 -13.78
CA LEU A 71 -16.82 9.76 -13.53
C LEU A 71 -15.79 10.14 -14.58
N ALA A 72 -14.90 11.07 -14.25
CA ALA A 72 -13.83 11.56 -15.14
C ALA A 72 -12.62 10.63 -15.22
N GLY A 73 -12.45 9.72 -14.26
CA GLY A 73 -11.32 8.80 -14.27
C GLY A 73 -11.33 7.78 -13.16
N ILE A 74 -10.46 6.77 -13.31
CA ILE A 74 -10.23 5.70 -12.35
C ILE A 74 -8.73 5.63 -12.06
N GLY A 75 -8.35 5.77 -10.81
CA GLY A 75 -7.00 5.50 -10.31
C GLY A 75 -6.95 4.14 -9.65
N ILE A 76 -5.91 3.33 -9.96
CA ILE A 76 -5.81 1.97 -9.44
C ILE A 76 -4.41 1.76 -8.87
N ALA A 77 -4.34 1.55 -7.55
CA ALA A 77 -3.17 1.04 -6.88
C ALA A 77 -3.24 -0.50 -6.91
N ILE A 78 -2.21 -1.14 -7.48
CA ILE A 78 -2.17 -2.59 -7.67
C ILE A 78 -0.74 -3.11 -7.47
N PRO A 79 -0.54 -4.29 -6.81
CA PRO A 79 0.80 -4.84 -6.66
C PRO A 79 1.41 -5.22 -8.01
N GLY A 80 2.73 -5.46 -7.98
CA GLY A 80 3.48 -5.90 -9.15
C GLY A 80 3.98 -7.34 -9.06
N PRO A 81 4.63 -7.82 -10.14
CA PRO A 81 5.05 -7.09 -11.36
C PRO A 81 3.88 -6.68 -12.26
N PHE A 82 3.93 -5.45 -12.75
CA PHE A 82 2.88 -4.87 -13.58
C PHE A 82 3.50 -3.82 -14.51
N ASP A 83 3.03 -3.71 -15.74
CA ASP A 83 3.33 -2.59 -16.64
C ASP A 83 2.31 -1.50 -16.38
N TYR A 84 2.66 -0.52 -15.53
CA TYR A 84 1.75 0.51 -15.06
C TYR A 84 1.38 1.51 -16.16
N ALA A 85 2.25 1.71 -17.16
CA ALA A 85 1.95 2.56 -18.29
C ALA A 85 0.95 1.91 -19.26
N ALA A 86 1.17 0.64 -19.59
CA ALA A 86 0.27 -0.10 -20.48
C ALA A 86 -1.01 -0.58 -19.79
N GLY A 87 -0.99 -0.79 -18.46
CA GLY A 87 -2.10 -1.39 -17.73
C GLY A 87 -2.12 -2.91 -17.79
N ILE A 88 -0.95 -3.56 -18.00
CA ILE A 88 -0.85 -5.01 -18.24
C ILE A 88 -0.23 -5.71 -17.04
N SER A 89 -0.93 -6.70 -16.49
CA SER A 89 -0.41 -7.55 -15.42
C SER A 89 0.74 -8.44 -15.90
N ARG A 90 1.80 -8.50 -15.08
CA ARG A 90 2.96 -9.40 -15.26
C ARG A 90 3.15 -10.32 -14.06
N MET A 91 2.15 -10.40 -13.20
CA MET A 91 2.19 -11.18 -11.96
C MET A 91 2.08 -12.68 -12.25
N THR A 92 3.01 -13.47 -11.68
CA THR A 92 3.08 -14.92 -11.86
C THR A 92 2.88 -15.69 -10.55
N HIS A 93 2.90 -15.03 -9.42
CA HIS A 93 2.70 -15.64 -8.09
C HIS A 93 1.35 -15.26 -7.48
N LYS A 94 1.13 -13.97 -7.22
CA LYS A 94 -0.21 -13.44 -6.88
C LYS A 94 -0.89 -13.00 -8.16
N PHE A 95 -2.19 -13.10 -8.23
CA PHE A 95 -2.96 -12.68 -9.41
C PHE A 95 -2.48 -13.34 -10.72
N HIS A 96 -1.94 -14.57 -10.64
CA HIS A 96 -1.36 -15.27 -11.79
C HIS A 96 -2.38 -15.48 -12.91
N SER A 97 -3.66 -15.65 -12.58
CA SER A 97 -4.75 -15.86 -13.53
C SER A 97 -5.03 -14.67 -14.45
N ILE A 98 -4.57 -13.46 -14.09
CA ILE A 98 -4.64 -12.27 -14.94
C ILE A 98 -3.28 -11.89 -15.54
N CYS A 99 -2.27 -12.76 -15.50
CA CYS A 99 -0.99 -12.49 -16.13
C CYS A 99 -1.15 -12.29 -17.64
N GLY A 100 -0.63 -11.19 -18.17
CA GLY A 100 -0.77 -10.79 -19.58
C GLY A 100 -2.09 -10.09 -19.91
N VAL A 101 -3.03 -9.98 -18.98
CA VAL A 101 -4.30 -9.28 -19.21
C VAL A 101 -4.08 -7.76 -19.22
N ASP A 102 -4.62 -7.10 -20.22
CA ASP A 102 -4.77 -5.63 -20.27
C ASP A 102 -5.97 -5.23 -19.43
N LEU A 103 -5.71 -4.85 -18.16
CA LEU A 103 -6.75 -4.43 -17.23
C LEU A 103 -7.39 -3.08 -17.62
N ARG A 104 -6.71 -2.24 -18.40
CA ARG A 104 -7.29 -0.99 -18.90
C ARG A 104 -8.45 -1.28 -19.83
N SER A 105 -8.27 -2.19 -20.79
CA SER A 105 -9.34 -2.64 -21.68
C SER A 105 -10.48 -3.34 -20.93
N VAL A 106 -10.15 -4.14 -19.93
CA VAL A 106 -11.16 -4.78 -19.06
C VAL A 106 -12.01 -3.75 -18.34
N LEU A 107 -11.40 -2.69 -17.78
CA LEU A 107 -12.12 -1.64 -17.07
C LEU A 107 -13.02 -0.82 -18.01
N TYR A 108 -12.53 -0.46 -19.22
CA TYR A 108 -13.38 0.24 -20.21
C TYR A 108 -14.59 -0.57 -20.65
N ALA A 109 -14.51 -1.90 -20.59
CA ALA A 109 -15.66 -2.77 -20.90
C ALA A 109 -16.68 -2.87 -19.76
N MET A 110 -16.39 -2.36 -18.57
CA MET A 110 -17.29 -2.42 -17.43
C MET A 110 -18.43 -1.38 -17.54
N PRO A 111 -19.67 -1.74 -17.19
CA PRO A 111 -20.77 -0.79 -17.15
C PRO A 111 -20.48 0.38 -16.20
N GLY A 112 -20.80 1.60 -16.65
CA GLY A 112 -20.62 2.82 -15.85
C GLY A 112 -19.23 3.46 -15.97
N VAL A 113 -18.32 2.89 -16.74
CA VAL A 113 -17.03 3.51 -17.10
C VAL A 113 -17.16 4.26 -18.40
N PRO A 114 -17.05 5.60 -18.44
CA PRO A 114 -17.07 6.36 -19.67
C PRO A 114 -15.89 6.00 -20.58
N ALA A 115 -16.12 6.02 -21.91
CA ALA A 115 -15.08 5.67 -22.88
C ALA A 115 -13.90 6.66 -22.90
N ASP A 116 -14.12 7.86 -22.41
CA ASP A 116 -13.14 8.94 -22.27
C ASP A 116 -12.60 9.11 -20.84
N ALA A 117 -13.01 8.25 -19.91
CA ALA A 117 -12.50 8.27 -18.54
C ALA A 117 -10.99 8.02 -18.52
N GLU A 118 -10.25 8.81 -17.78
CA GLU A 118 -8.82 8.60 -17.62
C GLU A 118 -8.54 7.43 -16.67
N ILE A 119 -7.93 6.34 -17.14
CA ILE A 119 -7.54 5.18 -16.31
C ILE A 119 -6.04 5.18 -16.07
N ARG A 120 -5.63 5.28 -14.80
CA ARG A 120 -4.22 5.28 -14.38
C ARG A 120 -3.94 4.17 -13.40
N PHE A 121 -2.75 3.58 -13.52
CA PHE A 121 -2.26 2.53 -12.63
C PHE A 121 -1.02 3.01 -11.88
N MET A 122 -0.88 2.58 -10.64
CA MET A 122 0.26 2.83 -9.79
C MET A 122 0.54 1.59 -8.93
N GLN A 123 1.81 1.37 -8.61
CA GLN A 123 2.15 0.31 -7.67
C GLN A 123 1.68 0.70 -6.25
N ASP A 124 1.12 -0.26 -5.50
CA ASP A 124 0.43 -0.03 -4.23
C ASP A 124 1.27 0.69 -3.17
N VAL A 125 2.53 0.26 -2.94
CA VAL A 125 3.39 0.92 -1.94
C VAL A 125 3.91 2.27 -2.46
N ASN A 126 4.12 2.43 -3.77
CA ASN A 126 4.46 3.72 -4.36
C ASN A 126 3.30 4.71 -4.21
N ALA A 127 2.07 4.25 -4.43
CA ALA A 127 0.87 5.06 -4.19
C ALA A 127 0.76 5.48 -2.72
N ALA A 128 1.01 4.56 -1.79
CA ALA A 128 0.98 4.90 -0.36
C ALA A 128 2.02 5.97 0.00
N LEU A 129 3.26 5.85 -0.50
CA LEU A 129 4.29 6.87 -0.25
C LEU A 129 3.92 8.21 -0.91
N ALA A 130 3.42 8.20 -2.14
CA ALA A 130 2.97 9.42 -2.82
C ALA A 130 1.87 10.14 -2.04
N GLY A 131 0.94 9.39 -1.45
CA GLY A 131 -0.11 9.93 -0.59
C GLY A 131 0.44 10.58 0.69
N GLU A 132 1.41 9.93 1.33
CA GLU A 132 2.06 10.47 2.52
C GLU A 132 2.93 11.71 2.21
N ILE A 133 3.50 11.81 1.02
CA ILE A 133 4.19 13.02 0.54
C ILE A 133 3.18 14.15 0.32
N ALA A 134 2.06 13.84 -0.31
CA ALA A 134 1.07 14.85 -0.68
C ALA A 134 0.27 15.38 0.52
N ARG A 135 -0.06 14.51 1.49
CA ARG A 135 -1.03 14.83 2.56
C ARG A 135 -0.73 14.23 3.93
N GLY A 136 0.40 13.57 4.10
CA GLY A 136 0.72 12.86 5.33
C GLY A 136 2.10 13.16 5.89
N ASN A 137 2.62 12.20 6.63
CA ASN A 137 3.82 12.33 7.45
C ASN A 137 5.14 12.45 6.66
N ALA A 138 5.14 12.24 5.33
CA ALA A 138 6.31 12.49 4.47
C ALA A 138 6.31 13.89 3.82
N ALA A 139 5.28 14.71 4.09
CA ALA A 139 5.22 16.07 3.55
C ALA A 139 6.40 16.93 4.01
N GLY A 140 7.04 17.62 3.06
CA GLY A 140 8.15 18.55 3.34
C GLY A 140 9.53 17.91 3.49
N TYR A 141 9.65 16.57 3.45
CA TYR A 141 10.95 15.89 3.45
C TYR A 141 11.49 15.75 2.03
N GLY A 142 12.79 16.00 1.86
CA GLY A 142 13.49 15.86 0.57
C GLY A 142 13.60 14.39 0.14
N ALA A 143 13.87 13.49 1.07
CA ALA A 143 13.99 12.06 0.81
C ALA A 143 13.21 11.25 1.86
N SER A 144 12.29 10.41 1.40
CA SER A 144 11.46 9.60 2.28
C SER A 144 11.44 8.13 1.84
N ALA A 145 11.22 7.24 2.80
CA ALA A 145 10.97 5.83 2.57
C ALA A 145 9.69 5.38 3.27
N LEU A 146 8.97 4.45 2.65
CA LEU A 146 7.82 3.80 3.27
C LEU A 146 7.97 2.28 3.19
N VAL A 147 7.85 1.62 4.34
CA VAL A 147 7.74 0.17 4.47
C VAL A 147 6.28 -0.19 4.69
N SER A 148 5.69 -0.95 3.79
CA SER A 148 4.31 -1.44 3.94
C SER A 148 4.30 -2.82 4.57
N LEU A 149 3.74 -2.92 5.78
CA LEU A 149 3.62 -4.15 6.57
C LEU A 149 2.19 -4.70 6.47
N GLY A 150 2.07 -5.86 5.84
CA GLY A 150 0.79 -6.52 5.62
C GLY A 150 0.93 -8.02 5.38
N THR A 151 0.13 -8.58 4.47
CA THR A 151 0.28 -9.97 4.00
C THR A 151 1.68 -10.20 3.41
N GLY A 152 2.21 -9.19 2.72
CA GLY A 152 3.59 -9.13 2.24
C GLY A 152 4.32 -7.91 2.81
N LEU A 153 5.55 -7.71 2.32
CA LEU A 153 6.45 -6.62 2.67
C LEU A 153 6.69 -5.74 1.43
N GLY A 154 6.19 -4.50 1.48
CA GLY A 154 6.42 -3.51 0.41
C GLY A 154 7.43 -2.46 0.82
N PHE A 155 8.07 -1.82 -0.18
CA PHE A 155 9.02 -0.73 0.05
C PHE A 155 8.97 0.28 -1.09
N ALA A 156 8.93 1.55 -0.74
CA ALA A 156 9.02 2.65 -1.67
C ALA A 156 9.99 3.71 -1.19
N LEU A 157 10.60 4.41 -2.12
CA LEU A 157 11.53 5.52 -1.90
C LEU A 157 11.07 6.76 -2.65
N SER A 158 11.39 7.93 -2.09
CA SER A 158 11.23 9.21 -2.79
C SER A 158 12.49 10.06 -2.69
N ARG A 159 12.64 10.98 -3.65
CA ARG A 159 13.64 12.04 -3.64
C ARG A 159 13.02 13.30 -4.24
N ASP A 160 13.30 14.44 -3.63
CA ASP A 160 12.77 15.75 -4.05
C ASP A 160 11.22 15.76 -4.18
N GLY A 161 10.56 15.07 -3.23
CA GLY A 161 9.10 14.94 -3.21
C GLY A 161 8.51 14.02 -4.30
N ARG A 162 9.36 13.26 -5.03
CA ARG A 162 8.91 12.35 -6.10
C ARG A 162 9.26 10.90 -5.75
N VAL A 163 8.30 10.02 -5.93
CA VAL A 163 8.49 8.57 -5.73
C VAL A 163 9.42 8.02 -6.81
N LEU A 164 10.41 7.24 -6.40
CA LEU A 164 11.38 6.63 -7.30
C LEU A 164 10.85 5.32 -7.85
N CYS A 165 10.70 5.25 -9.17
CA CYS A 165 10.18 4.09 -9.89
C CYS A 165 11.26 3.41 -10.75
N ASN A 166 11.07 2.11 -11.01
CA ASN A 166 11.78 1.41 -12.07
C ASN A 166 11.12 1.73 -13.45
N PRO A 167 11.72 1.32 -14.59
CA PRO A 167 11.17 1.63 -15.91
C PRO A 167 9.75 1.12 -16.18
N ALA A 168 9.28 0.10 -15.46
CA ALA A 168 7.91 -0.41 -15.56
C ALA A 168 6.91 0.33 -14.64
N GLY A 169 7.38 1.30 -13.83
CA GLY A 169 6.58 2.04 -12.85
C GLY A 169 6.46 1.36 -11.48
N GLY A 170 7.12 0.21 -11.26
CA GLY A 170 7.21 -0.45 -9.97
C GLY A 170 8.23 0.21 -9.03
N PRO A 171 8.40 -0.30 -7.78
CA PRO A 171 9.35 0.26 -6.84
C PRO A 171 10.78 0.27 -7.38
N LYS A 172 11.54 1.33 -7.10
CA LYS A 172 12.96 1.44 -7.47
C LYS A 172 13.81 0.39 -6.78
N VAL A 173 13.50 0.12 -5.51
CA VAL A 173 14.17 -0.86 -4.66
C VAL A 173 13.14 -1.85 -4.14
N VAL A 174 13.51 -3.11 -4.09
CA VAL A 174 12.69 -4.21 -3.57
C VAL A 174 13.41 -4.81 -2.37
N ILE A 175 12.69 -4.95 -1.25
CA ILE A 175 13.29 -5.49 0.00
C ILE A 175 12.71 -6.84 0.41
N PHE A 176 11.53 -7.23 -0.08
CA PHE A 176 10.84 -8.44 0.40
C PHE A 176 11.67 -9.71 0.22
N ASN A 177 12.48 -9.78 -0.85
CA ASN A 177 13.31 -10.93 -1.21
C ASN A 177 14.77 -10.81 -0.78
N LEU A 178 15.13 -9.81 0.03
CA LEU A 178 16.47 -9.73 0.60
C LEU A 178 16.75 -10.98 1.43
N PRO A 179 17.91 -11.64 1.24
CA PRO A 179 18.28 -12.78 2.07
C PRO A 179 18.32 -12.40 3.55
N TYR A 180 17.66 -13.18 4.38
CA TYR A 180 17.66 -12.97 5.83
C TYR A 180 17.61 -14.33 6.54
N ARG A 181 18.63 -14.65 7.33
CA ARG A 181 18.80 -15.95 8.01
C ARG A 181 18.65 -17.12 7.02
N ASP A 182 17.67 -17.99 7.23
CA ASP A 182 17.34 -19.19 6.45
C ASP A 182 16.27 -18.95 5.37
N GLY A 183 15.88 -17.71 5.12
CA GLY A 183 14.85 -17.34 4.15
C GLY A 183 15.05 -15.95 3.56
N ILE A 184 13.96 -15.25 3.39
CA ILE A 184 13.92 -13.88 2.90
C ILE A 184 13.32 -12.93 3.94
N LEU A 185 13.59 -11.64 3.82
CA LEU A 185 13.13 -10.63 4.79
C LEU A 185 11.60 -10.65 4.99
N GLU A 186 10.82 -10.91 3.94
CA GLU A 186 9.36 -11.02 4.04
C GLU A 186 8.92 -12.17 4.98
N ASP A 187 9.69 -13.25 5.09
CA ASP A 187 9.38 -14.36 6.00
C ASP A 187 9.44 -13.95 7.48
N TYR A 188 10.11 -12.84 7.76
CA TYR A 188 10.34 -12.33 9.11
C TYR A 188 9.62 -11.03 9.42
N ALA A 189 9.35 -10.21 8.41
CA ALA A 189 8.78 -8.86 8.58
C ALA A 189 7.43 -8.67 7.87
N SER A 190 6.66 -9.74 7.63
CA SER A 190 5.28 -9.71 7.15
C SER A 190 4.35 -10.43 8.14
N LYS A 191 3.04 -10.45 7.85
CA LYS A 191 2.04 -11.16 8.67
C LYS A 191 2.55 -12.53 9.16
N ARG A 192 3.12 -13.34 8.26
CA ARG A 192 3.62 -14.69 8.61
C ARG A 192 4.81 -14.63 9.58
N GLY A 193 5.68 -13.62 9.43
CA GLY A 193 6.83 -13.43 10.31
C GLY A 193 6.41 -13.09 11.74
N PHE A 194 5.49 -12.15 11.91
CA PHE A 194 4.95 -11.80 13.23
C PHE A 194 4.33 -13.00 13.93
N LEU A 195 3.48 -13.75 13.24
CA LEU A 195 2.80 -14.91 13.80
C LEU A 195 3.77 -16.05 14.15
N ARG A 196 4.79 -16.25 13.30
CA ARG A 196 5.85 -17.25 13.57
C ARG A 196 6.67 -16.88 14.80
N ILE A 197 7.18 -15.65 14.87
CA ILE A 197 8.00 -15.20 16.02
C ILE A 197 7.20 -15.27 17.31
N TYR A 198 5.93 -14.86 17.29
CA TYR A 198 5.07 -15.02 18.47
C TYR A 198 4.88 -16.48 18.85
N GLY A 199 4.64 -17.37 17.88
CA GLY A 199 4.50 -18.80 18.13
C GLY A 199 5.76 -19.43 18.74
N GLU A 200 6.94 -19.02 18.30
CA GLU A 200 8.23 -19.43 18.87
C GLU A 200 8.37 -18.98 20.34
N LEU A 201 8.00 -17.74 20.65
CA LEU A 201 8.04 -17.18 22.00
C LEU A 201 6.95 -17.79 22.92
N ALA A 202 5.79 -18.08 22.38
CA ALA A 202 4.67 -18.65 23.12
C ALA A 202 4.79 -20.18 23.34
N GLY A 203 5.61 -20.86 22.51
CA GLY A 203 5.74 -22.31 22.51
C GLY A 203 4.57 -23.04 21.84
N HIS A 204 3.65 -22.33 21.22
CA HIS A 204 2.52 -22.87 20.45
C HIS A 204 2.06 -21.86 19.41
N THR A 205 1.37 -22.35 18.37
CA THR A 205 0.73 -21.54 17.35
C THR A 205 -0.78 -21.70 17.42
N ASP A 206 -1.50 -20.57 17.32
CA ASP A 206 -2.95 -20.55 17.13
C ASP A 206 -3.26 -20.10 15.69
N PRO A 207 -3.82 -20.96 14.83
CA PRO A 207 -4.13 -20.61 13.46
C PRO A 207 -5.21 -19.52 13.31
N ALA A 208 -5.99 -19.26 14.36
CA ALA A 208 -7.00 -18.20 14.37
C ALA A 208 -6.40 -16.83 14.74
N LEU A 209 -5.18 -16.81 15.31
CA LEU A 209 -4.53 -15.58 15.77
C LEU A 209 -4.16 -14.67 14.59
N THR A 210 -4.45 -13.39 14.76
CA THR A 210 -4.07 -12.36 13.79
C THR A 210 -3.00 -11.42 14.36
N VAL A 211 -2.28 -10.70 13.48
CA VAL A 211 -1.32 -9.67 13.95
C VAL A 211 -2.05 -8.50 14.63
N ALA A 212 -3.31 -8.25 14.29
CA ALA A 212 -4.13 -7.27 15.00
C ALA A 212 -4.40 -7.70 16.44
N ASP A 213 -4.65 -9.01 16.69
CA ASP A 213 -4.77 -9.55 18.05
C ASP A 213 -3.47 -9.41 18.82
N LEU A 214 -2.31 -9.70 18.18
CA LEU A 214 -1.01 -9.47 18.80
C LEU A 214 -0.82 -8.01 19.19
N GLY A 215 -1.23 -7.07 18.33
CA GLY A 215 -1.17 -5.64 18.64
C GLY A 215 -2.03 -5.26 19.84
N ARG A 216 -3.23 -5.80 19.94
CA ARG A 216 -4.11 -5.64 21.12
C ARG A 216 -3.48 -6.25 22.38
N MET A 217 -3.01 -7.49 22.31
CA MET A 217 -2.34 -8.19 23.43
C MET A 217 -1.11 -7.41 23.92
N ALA A 218 -0.30 -6.89 23.00
CA ALA A 218 0.85 -6.05 23.34
C ALA A 218 0.43 -4.77 24.09
N GLY A 219 -0.68 -4.15 23.69
CA GLY A 219 -1.29 -3.00 24.36
C GLY A 219 -1.80 -3.36 25.76
N GLU A 220 -2.37 -4.55 25.95
CA GLU A 220 -2.85 -5.08 27.23
C GLU A 220 -1.70 -5.60 28.15
N GLY A 221 -0.46 -5.59 27.67
CA GLY A 221 0.72 -5.90 28.48
C GLY A 221 1.31 -7.28 28.27
N ASP A 222 0.85 -8.05 27.27
CA ASP A 222 1.47 -9.34 26.94
C ASP A 222 2.93 -9.13 26.51
N VAL A 223 3.86 -9.71 27.28
CA VAL A 223 5.30 -9.53 27.10
C VAL A 223 5.77 -10.16 25.79
N ARG A 224 5.24 -11.32 25.41
CA ARG A 224 5.63 -12.05 24.19
C ARG A 224 5.15 -11.32 22.94
N ALA A 225 3.95 -10.77 22.98
CA ALA A 225 3.44 -9.94 21.90
C ALA A 225 4.31 -8.67 21.73
N ARG A 226 4.67 -7.98 22.82
CA ARG A 226 5.60 -6.83 22.77
C ARG A 226 6.96 -7.22 22.23
N GLU A 227 7.53 -8.33 22.69
CA GLU A 227 8.82 -8.85 22.22
C GLU A 227 8.77 -9.20 20.73
N THR A 228 7.64 -9.74 20.25
CA THR A 228 7.42 -10.00 18.82
C THR A 228 7.55 -8.72 17.98
N PHE A 229 6.85 -7.67 18.37
CA PHE A 229 6.92 -6.37 17.65
C PHE A 229 8.31 -5.76 17.75
N ALA A 230 8.94 -5.77 18.92
CA ALA A 230 10.30 -5.27 19.12
C ALA A 230 11.33 -6.03 18.24
N THR A 231 11.19 -7.36 18.19
CA THR A 231 12.05 -8.22 17.37
C THR A 231 11.92 -7.86 15.89
N VAL A 232 10.69 -7.72 15.36
CA VAL A 232 10.48 -7.31 13.97
C VAL A 232 10.98 -5.89 13.71
N GLY A 233 10.81 -4.98 14.67
CA GLY A 233 11.38 -3.64 14.60
C GLY A 233 12.91 -3.64 14.43
N GLY A 234 13.60 -4.46 15.23
CA GLY A 234 15.05 -4.64 15.12
C GLY A 234 15.48 -5.30 13.79
N ILE A 235 14.72 -6.28 13.30
CA ILE A 235 14.96 -6.90 11.98
C ILE A 235 14.85 -5.86 10.86
N LEU A 236 13.81 -5.04 10.88
CA LEU A 236 13.62 -3.97 9.88
C LEU A 236 14.73 -2.92 9.97
N ALA A 237 15.10 -2.50 11.17
CA ALA A 237 16.19 -1.54 11.35
C ALA A 237 17.51 -2.05 10.74
N ALA A 238 17.90 -3.30 11.05
CA ALA A 238 19.09 -3.91 10.51
C ALA A 238 19.06 -4.06 8.98
N ALA A 239 17.91 -4.48 8.42
CA ALA A 239 17.76 -4.71 6.98
C ALA A 239 17.71 -3.40 6.18
N LEU A 240 17.20 -2.32 6.74
CA LEU A 240 17.00 -1.05 6.04
C LEU A 240 18.18 -0.08 6.18
N ARG A 241 19.01 -0.23 7.21
CA ARG A 241 20.06 0.73 7.57
C ARG A 241 20.87 1.20 6.38
N ASP A 242 21.48 0.29 5.65
CA ASP A 242 22.38 0.63 4.54
C ASP A 242 21.62 1.31 3.40
N LEU A 243 20.39 0.88 3.12
CA LEU A 243 19.50 1.51 2.12
C LEU A 243 19.14 2.93 2.51
N LEU A 244 18.83 3.17 3.79
CA LEU A 244 18.50 4.51 4.28
C LEU A 244 19.70 5.47 4.16
N VAL A 245 20.90 4.98 4.46
CA VAL A 245 22.16 5.75 4.30
C VAL A 245 22.44 6.02 2.83
N GLU A 246 22.39 4.98 1.96
CA GLU A 246 22.65 5.09 0.51
C GLU A 246 21.75 6.12 -0.17
N HIS A 247 20.48 6.14 0.24
CA HIS A 247 19.48 7.02 -0.37
C HIS A 247 19.30 8.35 0.38
N GLY A 248 20.03 8.58 1.48
CA GLY A 248 19.97 9.81 2.27
C GLY A 248 18.59 10.08 2.85
N ILE A 249 17.91 9.02 3.35
CA ILE A 249 16.52 9.11 3.81
C ILE A 249 16.41 9.95 5.10
N GLU A 250 15.55 10.95 5.05
CA GLU A 250 15.25 11.86 6.16
C GLU A 250 14.02 11.42 6.96
N CYS A 251 13.05 10.77 6.28
CA CYS A 251 11.80 10.31 6.86
C CYS A 251 11.54 8.84 6.49
N LEU A 252 11.43 7.97 7.50
CA LEU A 252 11.03 6.57 7.37
C LEU A 252 9.62 6.39 7.91
N LEU A 253 8.71 5.95 7.05
CA LEU A 253 7.33 5.65 7.43
C LEU A 253 7.05 4.14 7.42
N LEU A 254 6.25 3.68 8.38
CA LEU A 254 5.67 2.35 8.40
C LEU A 254 4.20 2.44 7.99
N GLY A 255 3.86 1.84 6.85
CA GLY A 255 2.49 1.75 6.32
C GLY A 255 1.93 0.33 6.43
N GLY A 256 0.73 0.14 5.90
CA GLY A 256 -0.01 -1.12 6.00
C GLY A 256 -0.70 -1.30 7.36
N GLN A 257 -1.63 -2.28 7.44
CA GLN A 257 -2.48 -2.43 8.63
C GLN A 257 -1.70 -2.81 9.90
N ILE A 258 -0.59 -3.51 9.78
CA ILE A 258 0.26 -3.92 10.92
C ILE A 258 0.89 -2.68 11.60
N SER A 259 1.13 -1.62 10.83
CA SER A 259 1.70 -0.37 11.36
C SER A 259 0.79 0.40 12.32
N ARG A 260 -0.48 0.00 12.47
CA ARG A 260 -1.33 0.48 13.58
C ARG A 260 -0.76 0.13 14.96
N SER A 261 0.09 -0.88 15.03
CA SER A 261 0.82 -1.30 16.23
C SER A 261 2.24 -0.73 16.28
N PHE A 262 2.54 0.35 15.55
CA PHE A 262 3.86 0.99 15.46
C PHE A 262 4.51 1.26 16.82
N ALA A 263 3.74 1.70 17.81
CA ALA A 263 4.22 2.03 19.14
C ALA A 263 5.01 0.87 19.80
N HIS A 264 4.71 -0.39 19.43
CA HIS A 264 5.41 -1.57 19.96
C HIS A 264 6.71 -1.90 19.20
N MET A 265 6.94 -1.27 18.03
CA MET A 265 8.15 -1.43 17.22
C MET A 265 9.09 -0.22 17.33
N GLU A 266 8.55 0.94 17.72
CA GLU A 266 9.21 2.24 17.64
C GLU A 266 10.58 2.27 18.33
N ALA A 267 10.64 1.76 19.57
CA ALA A 267 11.89 1.77 20.34
C ALA A 267 13.00 0.99 19.63
N ALA A 268 12.70 -0.23 19.16
CA ALA A 268 13.67 -1.07 18.47
C ALA A 268 14.10 -0.48 17.12
N LEU A 269 13.19 0.16 16.39
CA LEU A 269 13.52 0.87 15.14
C LEU A 269 14.45 2.06 15.41
N ARG A 270 14.13 2.91 16.40
CA ARG A 270 14.96 4.07 16.75
C ARG A 270 16.32 3.67 17.26
N ASP A 271 16.39 2.63 18.10
CA ASP A 271 17.64 2.10 18.61
C ASP A 271 18.54 1.56 17.48
N GLY A 272 17.98 0.76 16.59
CA GLY A 272 18.72 0.17 15.47
C GLY A 272 19.10 1.16 14.35
N LEU A 273 18.47 2.33 14.28
CA LEU A 273 18.70 3.36 13.26
C LEU A 273 19.24 4.68 13.82
N HIS A 274 19.63 4.72 15.10
CA HIS A 274 20.01 5.95 15.82
C HIS A 274 21.20 6.70 15.20
N ASP A 275 22.06 6.01 14.48
CA ASP A 275 23.26 6.55 13.85
C ASP A 275 23.14 6.73 12.32
N VAL A 276 21.94 6.54 11.75
CA VAL A 276 21.67 6.87 10.35
C VAL A 276 21.63 8.38 10.18
N ALA A 277 22.70 8.93 9.62
CA ALA A 277 22.82 10.37 9.44
C ALA A 277 21.67 10.93 8.55
N GLY A 278 21.05 12.00 9.00
CA GLY A 278 19.97 12.66 8.27
C GLY A 278 18.57 12.08 8.54
N LEU A 279 18.43 10.88 9.09
CA LEU A 279 17.15 10.30 9.44
C LEU A 279 16.57 11.01 10.68
N THR A 280 15.66 11.95 10.46
CA THR A 280 15.09 12.80 11.52
C THR A 280 13.70 12.35 11.97
N ARG A 281 13.00 11.57 11.13
CA ARG A 281 11.65 11.07 11.42
C ARG A 281 11.53 9.58 11.20
N ILE A 282 11.00 8.88 12.19
CA ILE A 282 10.50 7.50 12.11
C ILE A 282 9.09 7.54 12.69
N ALA A 283 8.08 7.21 11.88
CA ALA A 283 6.67 7.33 12.28
C ALA A 283 5.80 6.29 11.53
N PRO A 284 4.57 6.02 12.00
CA PRO A 284 3.59 5.36 11.16
C PRO A 284 3.15 6.30 10.04
N ALA A 285 2.66 5.74 8.93
CA ALA A 285 1.92 6.49 7.93
C ALA A 285 0.71 7.17 8.59
N GLU A 286 0.41 8.40 8.22
CA GLU A 286 -0.72 9.15 8.78
C GLU A 286 -2.05 8.58 8.31
N HIS A 287 -2.12 8.25 7.01
CA HIS A 287 -3.34 7.78 6.36
C HIS A 287 -3.35 6.27 6.16
N ILE A 288 -3.11 5.48 7.23
CA ILE A 288 -3.11 4.01 7.13
C ILE A 288 -4.45 3.51 6.59
N GLY A 289 -4.43 2.92 5.39
CA GLY A 289 -5.59 2.38 4.70
C GLY A 289 -6.17 3.29 3.62
N GLU A 290 -5.76 4.57 3.55
CA GLU A 290 -6.22 5.56 2.56
C GLU A 290 -5.05 6.22 1.80
N ALA A 291 -3.81 6.08 2.28
CA ALA A 291 -2.65 6.71 1.67
C ALA A 291 -2.53 6.45 0.17
N ALA A 292 -2.85 5.22 -0.29
CA ALA A 292 -2.84 4.89 -1.70
C ALA A 292 -3.85 5.72 -2.51
N PHE A 293 -5.01 6.07 -1.96
CA PHE A 293 -5.99 6.93 -2.62
C PHE A 293 -5.45 8.33 -2.84
N TYR A 294 -4.83 8.92 -1.80
CA TYR A 294 -4.20 10.25 -1.92
C TYR A 294 -3.02 10.23 -2.90
N GLY A 295 -2.27 9.14 -2.98
CA GLY A 295 -1.21 8.97 -3.95
C GLY A 295 -1.71 8.87 -5.40
N LEU A 296 -2.80 8.16 -5.63
CA LEU A 296 -3.45 8.10 -6.95
C LEU A 296 -3.97 9.46 -7.41
N LEU A 297 -4.42 10.30 -6.47
CA LEU A 297 -4.80 11.68 -6.76
C LEU A 297 -3.58 12.55 -7.08
N ALA A 298 -2.51 12.43 -6.29
CA ALA A 298 -1.27 13.17 -6.48
C ALA A 298 -0.52 12.79 -7.78
N GLN A 299 -0.70 11.57 -8.31
CA GLN A 299 -0.16 11.14 -9.59
C GLN A 299 -0.60 12.07 -10.75
N ALA A 300 -1.81 12.62 -10.66
CA ALA A 300 -2.31 13.59 -11.64
C ALA A 300 -1.48 14.88 -11.66
N ASP A 301 -0.81 15.21 -10.55
CA ASP A 301 -0.02 16.42 -10.36
C ASP A 301 1.49 16.18 -10.59
N GLY A 302 1.89 15.00 -11.10
CA GLY A 302 3.27 14.71 -11.50
C GLY A 302 4.21 14.31 -10.34
N VAL A 303 3.66 13.77 -9.25
CA VAL A 303 4.44 13.26 -8.09
C VAL A 303 5.12 11.91 -8.38
N CYS A 304 4.85 11.32 -9.53
CA CYS A 304 5.51 10.10 -10.05
C CYS A 304 5.98 10.27 -11.46
#